data_8e5659a7964f7e2edef74f942c179890
#
_entry.id   8e5659a7964f7e2edef74f942c179890
#
_cell.length_a   1.000
_cell.length_b   1.000
_cell.length_c   1.000
_cell.angle_alpha   90.00
_cell.angle_beta   90.00
_cell.angle_gamma   90.00
#
_symmetry.space_group_name_H-M   'P 1'
#
loop_
_entity.id
_entity.type
_entity.pdbx_description
1 polymer ?
#
loop_
_entity_poly.entity_id
_entity_poly.type
_entity_poly.pdbx_seq_one_letter_code
_entity_poly.pdbx_strand_id
1 'polypeptide(L)'
;MDYNELISCFQDTIKMSEDELQDATLEAIDNTCVLKENIYEEVFENSNVKIKERPEDADVFVEVNTTFATAKEYLQDGKVAVLNFANPIRPGGGVQNGAMAQEECLCRSSNLYCCLREEKVFEDYYLYHRKMDHYLSTDRLIYSKDITVFKNDNRIPALMPARNWFQVDVITCAAPYLIGNVNIDQNSLKRAFLKRIQNILDAAILNQVDTIILGAFGCGAFKNPPDLVAQAFYEVIYDWDYKKYFKRIVFAIKSTNMKCRNIEIFSKYFIIKSVSEECLIGDKQYFKQWQKTNPYFGKKFSVLGDSISTLEGCHPQGYKVFFKDEICKRTGVVKETDTWWGKVIRFFGGELLVNNSWSGSRVTMVPENSELFPSACSDERTGFLHWDEEVPDVILVYLGTNDWGFGALLSRRDKRKKTRPQIANYSRYQEFDYAYDNMLKKLRRNYPSAEIWCCTLGVTEMSSNPYFEFPYEYCGMNIEAYNGVIRKKAKKHKCNIIDLYAENQPYDTIDGTHPNKDGMNTLAKMIASSML
;
A
#
# COMPACT_ATOMS: atom_id res chain seq x y z
N MET A 1 -27.28 2.84 -3.57
CA MET A 1 -26.17 1.89 -3.53
C MET A 1 -26.56 0.78 -4.48
N ASP A 2 -25.79 0.52 -5.51
CA ASP A 2 -26.16 -0.52 -6.47
C ASP A 2 -25.63 -1.88 -5.96
N TYR A 3 -26.49 -2.63 -5.30
CA TYR A 3 -26.19 -3.98 -4.83
C TYR A 3 -25.88 -4.94 -6.00
N ASN A 4 -26.39 -4.65 -7.19
CA ASN A 4 -26.18 -5.50 -8.37
C ASN A 4 -24.71 -5.51 -8.82
N GLU A 5 -24.02 -4.36 -8.73
CA GLU A 5 -22.59 -4.28 -9.05
C GLU A 5 -21.74 -5.13 -8.08
N LEU A 6 -22.08 -5.14 -6.78
CA LEU A 6 -21.39 -5.96 -5.78
C LEU A 6 -21.67 -7.45 -5.96
N ILE A 7 -22.88 -7.80 -6.35
CA ILE A 7 -23.28 -9.19 -6.69
C ILE A 7 -22.51 -9.65 -7.93
N SER A 8 -22.49 -8.82 -8.98
CA SER A 8 -21.74 -9.12 -10.21
C SER A 8 -20.24 -9.26 -9.95
N CYS A 9 -19.66 -8.36 -9.14
CA CYS A 9 -18.26 -8.44 -8.72
C CYS A 9 -17.95 -9.75 -7.96
N PHE A 10 -18.87 -10.21 -7.11
CA PHE A 10 -18.72 -11.49 -6.40
C PHE A 10 -18.82 -12.69 -7.35
N GLN A 11 -19.77 -12.68 -8.28
CA GLN A 11 -19.90 -13.74 -9.29
C GLN A 11 -18.64 -13.86 -10.15
N ASP A 12 -18.07 -12.73 -10.55
CA ASP A 12 -16.80 -12.67 -11.26
C ASP A 12 -15.64 -13.21 -10.40
N THR A 13 -15.62 -12.91 -9.09
CA THR A 13 -14.63 -13.48 -8.16
C THR A 13 -14.70 -15.01 -8.10
N ILE A 14 -15.91 -15.58 -8.03
CA ILE A 14 -16.10 -17.03 -8.04
C ILE A 14 -15.60 -17.63 -9.34
N LYS A 15 -16.00 -17.04 -10.47
CA LYS A 15 -15.56 -17.50 -11.79
C LYS A 15 -14.05 -17.52 -11.92
N MET A 16 -13.37 -16.43 -11.54
CA MET A 16 -11.91 -16.36 -11.54
C MET A 16 -11.26 -17.42 -10.64
N SER A 17 -11.83 -17.65 -9.46
CA SER A 17 -11.32 -18.66 -8.52
C SER A 17 -11.46 -20.09 -9.05
N GLU A 18 -12.52 -20.38 -9.84
CA GLU A 18 -12.79 -21.71 -10.38
C GLU A 18 -12.12 -21.95 -11.75
N ASP A 19 -11.83 -20.89 -12.50
CA ASP A 19 -11.21 -20.95 -13.83
C ASP A 19 -9.70 -20.65 -13.76
N GLU A 20 -9.33 -19.36 -13.75
CA GLU A 20 -7.92 -18.91 -13.88
C GLU A 20 -7.06 -19.24 -12.66
N LEU A 21 -7.67 -19.31 -11.47
CA LEU A 21 -7.00 -19.61 -10.20
C LEU A 21 -7.34 -21.01 -9.67
N GLN A 22 -7.82 -21.91 -10.52
CA GLN A 22 -8.32 -23.23 -10.10
C GLN A 22 -7.29 -23.99 -9.24
N ASP A 23 -6.05 -24.09 -9.68
CA ASP A 23 -5.00 -24.84 -8.96
C ASP A 23 -4.74 -24.23 -7.58
N ALA A 24 -4.54 -22.91 -7.49
CA ALA A 24 -4.32 -22.22 -6.22
C ALA A 24 -5.56 -22.29 -5.30
N THR A 25 -6.76 -22.33 -5.88
CA THR A 25 -8.01 -22.44 -5.12
C THR A 25 -8.18 -23.85 -4.56
N LEU A 26 -7.88 -24.89 -5.33
CA LEU A 26 -7.92 -26.28 -4.86
C LEU A 26 -6.88 -26.51 -3.76
N GLU A 27 -5.67 -25.99 -3.92
CA GLU A 27 -4.62 -26.05 -2.89
C GLU A 27 -5.07 -25.35 -1.58
N ALA A 28 -5.68 -24.18 -1.67
CA ALA A 28 -6.20 -23.46 -0.51
C ALA A 28 -7.35 -24.23 0.17
N ILE A 29 -8.23 -24.88 -0.61
CA ILE A 29 -9.30 -25.73 -0.08
C ILE A 29 -8.71 -26.92 0.68
N ASP A 30 -7.75 -27.63 0.09
CA ASP A 30 -7.09 -28.79 0.72
C ASP A 30 -6.36 -28.43 2.01
N ASN A 31 -5.83 -27.20 2.09
CA ASN A 31 -5.15 -26.64 3.24
C ASN A 31 -6.11 -25.92 4.22
N THR A 32 -7.41 -25.99 4.01
CA THR A 32 -8.42 -25.41 4.92
C THR A 32 -8.90 -26.46 5.91
N CYS A 33 -8.91 -26.11 7.20
CA CYS A 33 -9.38 -26.99 8.27
C CYS A 33 -10.20 -26.24 9.31
N VAL A 34 -11.08 -26.97 9.99
CA VAL A 34 -11.81 -26.49 11.16
C VAL A 34 -11.07 -26.88 12.43
N LEU A 35 -10.64 -25.89 13.19
CA LEU A 35 -10.03 -26.07 14.50
C LEU A 35 -11.11 -25.96 15.57
N LYS A 36 -11.12 -26.94 16.49
CA LYS A 36 -12.12 -27.02 17.56
C LYS A 36 -11.73 -26.07 18.72
N GLU A 37 -12.54 -26.09 19.76
CA GLU A 37 -12.25 -25.37 21.00
C GLU A 37 -10.98 -25.96 21.68
N ASN A 38 -10.26 -25.13 22.45
CA ASN A 38 -9.06 -25.51 23.22
C ASN A 38 -7.82 -25.84 22.36
N ILE A 39 -7.53 -25.04 21.37
CA ILE A 39 -6.26 -25.13 20.58
C ILE A 39 -5.03 -24.98 21.49
N TYR A 40 -5.18 -24.31 22.65
CA TYR A 40 -4.12 -24.15 23.65
C TYR A 40 -3.44 -25.46 24.02
N GLU A 41 -4.22 -26.52 24.28
CA GLU A 41 -3.69 -27.85 24.62
C GLU A 41 -2.84 -28.41 23.46
N GLU A 42 -3.28 -28.22 22.22
CA GLU A 42 -2.54 -28.65 21.03
C GLU A 42 -1.22 -27.88 20.86
N VAL A 43 -1.24 -26.58 21.10
CA VAL A 43 -0.08 -25.69 20.92
C VAL A 43 0.94 -25.88 22.04
N PHE A 44 0.52 -25.80 23.30
CA PHE A 44 1.42 -25.65 24.44
C PHE A 44 1.65 -26.94 25.24
N GLU A 45 0.77 -27.92 25.15
CA GLU A 45 0.90 -29.19 25.86
C GLU A 45 1.43 -30.31 24.96
N ASN A 46 1.35 -30.16 23.62
CA ASN A 46 1.88 -31.13 22.68
C ASN A 46 3.37 -30.88 22.40
N SER A 47 4.24 -31.76 22.91
CA SER A 47 5.70 -31.65 22.74
C SER A 47 6.21 -31.68 21.29
N ASN A 48 5.37 -32.05 20.33
CA ASN A 48 5.73 -32.07 18.90
C ASN A 48 5.56 -30.71 18.22
N VAL A 49 4.85 -29.75 18.84
CA VAL A 49 4.69 -28.41 18.31
C VAL A 49 5.88 -27.55 18.74
N LYS A 50 6.64 -27.07 17.76
CA LYS A 50 7.75 -26.13 18.01
C LYS A 50 7.20 -24.71 18.10
N ILE A 51 6.97 -24.24 19.32
CA ILE A 51 6.61 -22.84 19.57
C ILE A 51 7.87 -21.99 19.42
N LYS A 52 7.77 -20.91 18.67
CA LYS A 52 8.83 -19.94 18.47
C LYS A 52 8.52 -18.69 19.30
N GLU A 53 9.08 -18.64 20.50
CA GLU A 53 9.17 -17.35 21.21
C GLU A 53 10.16 -16.44 20.50
N ARG A 54 9.83 -15.15 20.48
CA ARG A 54 10.69 -14.15 19.82
C ARG A 54 11.57 -13.45 20.84
N PRO A 55 12.76 -12.98 20.43
CA PRO A 55 13.67 -12.25 21.32
C PRO A 55 13.13 -10.90 21.76
N GLU A 56 12.20 -10.33 20.99
CA GLU A 56 11.55 -9.05 21.26
C GLU A 56 10.03 -9.23 21.23
N ASP A 57 9.33 -8.48 22.08
CA ASP A 57 7.87 -8.41 22.10
C ASP A 57 7.32 -7.89 20.78
N ALA A 58 6.11 -8.33 20.42
CA ALA A 58 5.42 -7.86 19.24
C ALA A 58 5.21 -6.35 19.26
N ASP A 59 5.37 -5.74 18.12
CA ASP A 59 4.88 -4.39 17.87
C ASP A 59 3.35 -4.43 17.71
N VAL A 60 2.62 -3.82 18.66
CA VAL A 60 1.16 -3.86 18.74
C VAL A 60 0.57 -2.48 18.50
N PHE A 61 -0.23 -2.32 17.45
CA PHE A 61 -0.75 -1.01 17.07
C PHE A 61 -2.03 -1.07 16.21
N VAL A 62 -2.65 0.10 16.02
CA VAL A 62 -3.80 0.31 15.13
C VAL A 62 -3.35 0.92 13.82
N GLU A 63 -3.88 0.41 12.72
CA GLU A 63 -3.87 1.07 11.41
C GLU A 63 -5.28 1.38 10.95
N VAL A 64 -5.51 2.62 10.54
CA VAL A 64 -6.81 3.01 9.98
C VAL A 64 -6.82 2.67 8.50
N ASN A 65 -7.02 1.41 8.21
CA ASN A 65 -6.96 0.85 6.87
C ASN A 65 -7.86 -0.39 6.75
N THR A 66 -7.94 -0.98 5.55
CA THR A 66 -8.64 -2.25 5.31
C THR A 66 -7.74 -3.44 5.69
N THR A 67 -8.35 -4.60 5.91
CA THR A 67 -7.65 -5.80 6.36
C THR A 67 -6.58 -6.26 5.34
N PHE A 68 -6.94 -6.37 4.04
CA PHE A 68 -6.01 -6.85 3.02
C PHE A 68 -4.96 -5.80 2.63
N ALA A 69 -5.32 -4.50 2.62
CA ALA A 69 -4.33 -3.45 2.39
C ALA A 69 -3.26 -3.45 3.49
N THR A 70 -3.67 -3.54 4.77
CA THR A 70 -2.73 -3.69 5.89
C THR A 70 -1.88 -4.96 5.78
N ALA A 71 -2.50 -6.11 5.44
CA ALA A 71 -1.76 -7.37 5.30
C ALA A 71 -0.66 -7.29 4.24
N LYS A 72 -0.94 -6.64 3.11
CA LYS A 72 -0.01 -6.49 1.98
C LYS A 72 1.29 -5.79 2.38
N GLU A 73 1.24 -4.85 3.32
CA GLU A 73 2.41 -4.08 3.77
C GLU A 73 3.45 -4.94 4.49
N TYR A 74 3.03 -6.07 5.09
CA TYR A 74 3.89 -6.92 5.92
C TYR A 74 4.31 -8.24 5.30
N LEU A 75 3.96 -8.51 4.04
CA LEU A 75 4.25 -9.79 3.37
C LEU A 75 5.75 -10.09 3.26
N GLN A 76 6.59 -9.05 3.13
CA GLN A 76 8.04 -9.21 3.02
C GLN A 76 8.72 -9.55 4.37
N ASP A 77 8.00 -9.36 5.47
CA ASP A 77 8.54 -9.52 6.82
C ASP A 77 8.30 -10.91 7.42
N GLY A 78 7.62 -11.79 6.71
CA GLY A 78 7.31 -13.14 7.13
C GLY A 78 5.86 -13.55 6.86
N LYS A 79 5.41 -14.60 7.54
CA LYS A 79 4.07 -15.15 7.34
C LYS A 79 3.00 -14.25 7.95
N VAL A 80 2.00 -13.89 7.13
CA VAL A 80 0.90 -13.00 7.53
C VAL A 80 -0.42 -13.78 7.59
N ALA A 81 -1.16 -13.62 8.68
CA ALA A 81 -2.54 -14.09 8.78
C ALA A 81 -3.50 -12.93 9.08
N VAL A 82 -4.72 -13.02 8.56
CA VAL A 82 -5.78 -12.03 8.80
C VAL A 82 -6.98 -12.66 9.49
N LEU A 83 -7.62 -11.92 10.39
CA LEU A 83 -8.87 -12.35 11.02
C LEU A 83 -10.08 -11.96 10.14
N ASN A 84 -10.84 -12.95 9.71
CA ASN A 84 -12.15 -12.79 9.08
C ASN A 84 -13.25 -12.77 10.14
N PHE A 85 -14.03 -11.70 10.18
CA PHE A 85 -15.15 -11.49 11.14
C PHE A 85 -16.39 -12.22 10.67
N ALA A 86 -16.40 -13.53 10.87
CA ALA A 86 -17.29 -14.46 10.23
C ALA A 86 -18.75 -14.37 10.66
N ASN A 87 -19.64 -14.66 9.73
CA ASN A 87 -20.98 -15.11 10.04
C ASN A 87 -20.94 -16.57 10.50
N PRO A 88 -21.51 -16.94 11.67
CA PRO A 88 -21.39 -18.31 12.17
C PRO A 88 -22.21 -19.34 11.39
N ILE A 89 -23.22 -18.92 10.64
CA ILE A 89 -24.21 -19.84 10.02
C ILE A 89 -24.25 -19.77 8.49
N ARG A 90 -23.54 -18.81 7.87
CA ARG A 90 -23.52 -18.62 6.41
C ARG A 90 -22.10 -18.34 5.93
N PRO A 91 -21.52 -19.20 5.08
CA PRO A 91 -20.24 -18.92 4.45
C PRO A 91 -20.24 -17.55 3.74
N GLY A 92 -19.26 -16.70 4.03
CA GLY A 92 -19.14 -15.39 3.42
C GLY A 92 -20.29 -14.43 3.76
N GLY A 93 -21.06 -14.69 4.82
CA GLY A 93 -22.12 -13.80 5.31
C GLY A 93 -23.21 -13.51 4.28
N GLY A 94 -23.37 -12.25 3.95
CA GLY A 94 -24.33 -11.75 2.95
C GLY A 94 -23.71 -11.40 1.59
N VAL A 95 -22.54 -11.94 1.25
CA VAL A 95 -21.79 -11.59 0.03
C VAL A 95 -22.59 -11.80 -1.25
N GLN A 96 -23.38 -12.89 -1.32
CA GLN A 96 -24.25 -13.21 -2.44
C GLN A 96 -25.37 -12.17 -2.67
N ASN A 97 -25.71 -11.39 -1.65
CA ASN A 97 -26.75 -10.37 -1.67
C ASN A 97 -26.17 -8.92 -1.70
N GLY A 98 -24.86 -8.79 -1.96
CA GLY A 98 -24.21 -7.50 -2.05
C GLY A 98 -23.93 -6.81 -0.71
N ALA A 99 -23.96 -7.52 0.43
CA ALA A 99 -23.59 -6.94 1.72
C ALA A 99 -22.11 -6.53 1.75
N MET A 100 -21.76 -5.57 2.63
CA MET A 100 -20.47 -4.88 2.62
C MET A 100 -19.75 -4.85 3.98
N ALA A 101 -19.98 -5.81 4.85
CA ALA A 101 -19.15 -5.94 6.04
C ALA A 101 -17.79 -6.54 5.70
N GLN A 102 -16.91 -6.71 6.67
CA GLN A 102 -15.53 -7.11 6.46
C GLN A 102 -15.42 -8.49 5.77
N GLU A 103 -16.16 -9.50 6.23
CA GLU A 103 -16.19 -10.83 5.63
C GLU A 103 -16.57 -10.79 4.15
N GLU A 104 -17.62 -10.03 3.81
CA GLU A 104 -18.07 -9.92 2.42
C GLU A 104 -17.05 -9.24 1.53
N CYS A 105 -16.30 -8.27 2.06
CA CYS A 105 -15.22 -7.61 1.33
C CYS A 105 -14.06 -8.59 1.06
N LEU A 106 -13.65 -9.38 2.06
CA LEU A 106 -12.60 -10.39 1.88
C LEU A 106 -13.02 -11.44 0.84
N CYS A 107 -14.24 -11.94 0.90
CA CYS A 107 -14.77 -12.92 -0.05
C CYS A 107 -14.92 -12.39 -1.47
N ARG A 108 -15.11 -11.06 -1.67
CA ARG A 108 -15.15 -10.47 -3.00
C ARG A 108 -13.78 -10.22 -3.61
N SER A 109 -12.73 -10.19 -2.81
CA SER A 109 -11.38 -9.82 -3.25
C SER A 109 -10.43 -11.01 -3.36
N SER A 110 -10.86 -12.22 -2.96
CA SER A 110 -10.00 -13.42 -2.88
C SER A 110 -10.78 -14.72 -3.16
N ASN A 111 -10.08 -15.83 -3.23
CA ASN A 111 -10.67 -17.17 -3.34
C ASN A 111 -11.19 -17.74 -2.00
N LEU A 112 -11.20 -16.95 -0.93
CA LEU A 112 -11.62 -17.38 0.42
C LEU A 112 -13.00 -18.04 0.44
N TYR A 113 -13.98 -17.49 -0.29
CA TYR A 113 -15.34 -18.04 -0.29
C TYR A 113 -15.39 -19.51 -0.74
N CYS A 114 -14.53 -19.91 -1.68
CA CYS A 114 -14.46 -21.30 -2.15
C CYS A 114 -14.05 -22.25 -1.01
N CYS A 115 -13.12 -21.82 -0.15
CA CYS A 115 -12.71 -22.58 1.03
C CYS A 115 -13.84 -22.67 2.08
N LEU A 116 -14.54 -21.55 2.31
CA LEU A 116 -15.60 -21.49 3.33
C LEU A 116 -16.84 -22.31 2.97
N ARG A 117 -17.14 -22.50 1.68
CA ARG A 117 -18.31 -23.27 1.22
C ARG A 117 -18.04 -24.77 1.05
N GLU A 118 -16.76 -25.20 1.21
CA GLU A 118 -16.38 -26.62 1.12
C GLU A 118 -17.24 -27.49 2.05
N GLU A 119 -17.68 -28.65 1.58
CA GLU A 119 -18.66 -29.50 2.26
C GLU A 119 -18.26 -29.84 3.70
N LYS A 120 -17.02 -30.28 3.92
CA LYS A 120 -16.51 -30.61 5.24
C LYS A 120 -16.44 -29.38 6.16
N VAL A 121 -16.00 -28.23 5.65
CA VAL A 121 -15.97 -26.96 6.39
C VAL A 121 -17.40 -26.54 6.74
N PHE A 122 -18.32 -26.67 5.80
CA PHE A 122 -19.72 -26.35 6.00
C PHE A 122 -20.36 -27.22 7.11
N GLU A 123 -20.10 -28.53 7.12
CA GLU A 123 -20.60 -29.44 8.13
C GLU A 123 -20.02 -29.18 9.52
N ASP A 124 -18.68 -29.06 9.62
CA ASP A 124 -17.96 -28.97 10.88
C ASP A 124 -18.05 -27.59 11.54
N TYR A 125 -18.30 -26.51 10.77
CA TYR A 125 -18.40 -25.14 11.29
C TYR A 125 -19.82 -24.58 11.17
N TYR A 126 -20.36 -24.39 9.96
CA TYR A 126 -21.63 -23.69 9.76
C TYR A 126 -22.85 -24.50 10.20
N LEU A 127 -22.91 -25.77 9.81
CA LEU A 127 -24.02 -26.65 10.23
C LEU A 127 -23.97 -26.92 11.72
N TYR A 128 -22.78 -27.02 12.30
CA TYR A 128 -22.60 -27.12 13.74
C TYR A 128 -23.20 -25.92 14.47
N HIS A 129 -22.86 -24.69 14.05
CA HIS A 129 -23.43 -23.48 14.65
C HIS A 129 -24.94 -23.31 14.41
N ARG A 130 -25.47 -23.78 13.26
CA ARG A 130 -26.92 -23.74 12.98
C ARG A 130 -27.74 -24.62 13.95
N LYS A 131 -27.12 -25.67 14.47
CA LYS A 131 -27.77 -26.56 15.45
C LYS A 131 -27.73 -25.99 16.87
N MET A 132 -26.94 -24.96 17.09
CA MET A 132 -26.82 -24.28 18.37
C MET A 132 -27.76 -23.08 18.40
N ASP A 133 -28.73 -23.07 19.29
CA ASP A 133 -29.57 -21.90 19.56
C ASP A 133 -28.84 -21.01 20.59
N HIS A 134 -27.69 -20.39 20.13
CA HIS A 134 -26.85 -19.66 21.05
C HIS A 134 -26.18 -18.46 20.40
N TYR A 135 -26.53 -17.25 20.84
CA TYR A 135 -25.99 -15.97 20.32
C TYR A 135 -24.49 -15.75 20.60
N LEU A 136 -23.87 -16.50 21.53
CA LEU A 136 -22.46 -16.42 21.81
C LEU A 136 -21.59 -17.10 20.73
N SER A 137 -22.16 -17.99 19.93
CA SER A 137 -21.42 -18.90 19.06
C SER A 137 -20.41 -19.75 19.85
N THR A 138 -19.40 -20.33 19.21
CA THR A 138 -18.36 -21.11 19.87
C THR A 138 -16.98 -20.55 19.61
N ASP A 139 -15.95 -21.11 20.22
CA ASP A 139 -14.56 -20.74 20.01
C ASP A 139 -13.94 -21.49 18.80
N ARG A 140 -14.74 -22.31 18.08
CA ARG A 140 -14.32 -22.93 16.81
C ARG A 140 -13.96 -21.88 15.78
N LEU A 141 -12.96 -22.19 14.98
CA LEU A 141 -12.56 -21.35 13.87
C LEU A 141 -12.18 -22.18 12.64
N ILE A 142 -12.15 -21.56 11.49
CA ILE A 142 -11.63 -22.13 10.24
C ILE A 142 -10.27 -21.49 10.00
N TYR A 143 -9.26 -22.29 9.72
CA TYR A 143 -7.94 -21.84 9.28
C TYR A 143 -7.77 -22.19 7.81
N SER A 144 -7.63 -21.17 6.96
CA SER A 144 -7.42 -21.32 5.52
C SER A 144 -6.04 -20.78 5.16
N LYS A 145 -5.15 -21.63 4.61
CA LYS A 145 -3.81 -21.25 4.22
C LYS A 145 -3.77 -20.71 2.78
N ASP A 146 -2.83 -19.83 2.56
CA ASP A 146 -2.44 -19.37 1.21
C ASP A 146 -3.61 -18.84 0.36
N ILE A 147 -4.53 -18.12 1.02
CA ILE A 147 -5.66 -17.47 0.33
C ILE A 147 -5.12 -16.42 -0.62
N THR A 148 -5.39 -16.58 -1.91
CA THR A 148 -4.96 -15.66 -2.96
C THR A 148 -5.88 -14.46 -3.05
N VAL A 149 -5.33 -13.27 -2.82
CA VAL A 149 -6.00 -11.98 -2.98
C VAL A 149 -5.64 -11.43 -4.36
N PHE A 150 -6.64 -11.27 -5.23
CA PHE A 150 -6.45 -10.87 -6.62
C PHE A 150 -7.26 -9.64 -7.03
N LYS A 151 -8.14 -9.13 -6.18
CA LYS A 151 -8.83 -7.85 -6.36
C LYS A 151 -8.43 -6.86 -5.27
N ASN A 152 -8.46 -5.57 -5.61
CA ASN A 152 -8.18 -4.49 -4.67
C ASN A 152 -9.32 -4.26 -3.68
N ASP A 153 -9.06 -3.43 -2.66
CA ASP A 153 -10.01 -3.08 -1.59
C ASP A 153 -10.90 -1.87 -1.90
N ASN A 154 -11.09 -1.54 -3.17
CA ASN A 154 -12.00 -0.47 -3.58
C ASN A 154 -13.43 -0.84 -3.17
N ARG A 155 -14.31 0.17 -3.15
CA ARG A 155 -15.74 -0.02 -2.83
C ARG A 155 -16.39 -1.10 -3.71
N ILE A 156 -16.07 -1.11 -4.99
CA ILE A 156 -16.32 -2.21 -5.91
C ILE A 156 -14.93 -2.75 -6.27
N PRO A 157 -14.55 -3.93 -5.77
CA PRO A 157 -13.24 -4.47 -6.00
C PRO A 157 -12.98 -4.70 -7.49
N ALA A 158 -11.83 -4.23 -7.97
CA ALA A 158 -11.36 -4.43 -9.33
C ALA A 158 -10.20 -5.44 -9.36
N LEU A 159 -10.11 -6.19 -10.44
CA LEU A 159 -9.02 -7.13 -10.66
C LEU A 159 -7.68 -6.40 -10.68
N MET A 160 -6.73 -6.88 -9.90
CA MET A 160 -5.36 -6.39 -9.91
C MET A 160 -4.55 -7.10 -11.01
N PRO A 161 -3.51 -6.45 -11.56
CA PRO A 161 -2.52 -7.16 -12.37
C PRO A 161 -1.98 -8.39 -11.62
N ALA A 162 -1.76 -9.52 -12.31
CA ALA A 162 -1.36 -10.79 -11.67
C ALA A 162 -0.09 -10.67 -10.81
N ARG A 163 0.84 -9.79 -11.18
CA ARG A 163 2.05 -9.49 -10.39
C ARG A 163 1.77 -8.82 -9.03
N ASN A 164 0.57 -8.28 -8.84
CA ASN A 164 0.14 -7.63 -7.59
C ASN A 164 -0.72 -8.56 -6.72
N TRP A 165 -1.00 -9.76 -7.19
CA TRP A 165 -1.67 -10.77 -6.40
C TRP A 165 -0.76 -11.21 -5.27
N PHE A 166 -1.34 -11.55 -4.14
CA PHE A 166 -0.59 -11.99 -2.99
C PHE A 166 -1.36 -13.01 -2.18
N GLN A 167 -0.67 -13.73 -1.33
CA GLN A 167 -1.25 -14.77 -0.49
C GLN A 167 -1.14 -14.40 0.98
N VAL A 168 -2.18 -14.75 1.74
CA VAL A 168 -2.23 -14.62 3.20
C VAL A 168 -2.99 -15.81 3.78
N ASP A 169 -2.70 -16.15 5.02
CA ASP A 169 -3.56 -17.07 5.77
C ASP A 169 -4.79 -16.31 6.29
N VAL A 170 -5.92 -17.00 6.39
CA VAL A 170 -7.15 -16.43 6.91
C VAL A 170 -7.68 -17.25 8.08
N ILE A 171 -7.87 -16.60 9.22
CA ILE A 171 -8.52 -17.16 10.41
C ILE A 171 -9.97 -16.68 10.41
N THR A 172 -10.90 -17.57 10.15
CA THR A 172 -12.34 -17.28 10.11
C THR A 172 -12.98 -17.65 11.44
N CYS A 173 -13.43 -16.64 12.19
CA CYS A 173 -14.02 -16.83 13.50
C CYS A 173 -15.22 -15.90 13.71
N ALA A 174 -16.29 -16.38 14.34
CA ALA A 174 -17.49 -15.59 14.62
C ALA A 174 -17.44 -14.95 16.01
N ALA A 175 -17.72 -13.65 16.08
CA ALA A 175 -17.95 -12.96 17.35
C ALA A 175 -19.35 -13.29 17.90
N PRO A 176 -19.61 -13.07 19.20
CA PRO A 176 -20.95 -13.06 19.75
C PRO A 176 -21.90 -12.16 18.96
N TYR A 177 -23.14 -12.59 18.77
CA TYR A 177 -24.16 -11.89 17.99
C TYR A 177 -25.18 -11.21 18.91
N LEU A 178 -25.08 -9.91 19.12
CA LEU A 178 -25.88 -9.14 20.09
C LEU A 178 -27.00 -8.30 19.45
N ILE A 179 -27.51 -8.70 18.29
CA ILE A 179 -28.63 -8.01 17.66
C ILE A 179 -29.95 -8.54 18.26
N GLY A 180 -30.89 -7.65 18.56
CA GLY A 180 -32.24 -8.03 19.01
C GLY A 180 -32.36 -8.29 20.51
N ASN A 181 -32.14 -7.28 21.35
CA ASN A 181 -32.40 -7.35 22.81
C ASN A 181 -31.80 -8.55 23.55
N VAL A 182 -30.63 -8.97 23.13
CA VAL A 182 -29.89 -10.06 23.81
C VAL A 182 -29.44 -9.54 25.18
N ASN A 183 -29.98 -10.11 26.25
CA ASN A 183 -29.56 -9.77 27.61
C ASN A 183 -28.44 -10.73 28.03
N ILE A 184 -27.20 -10.27 27.98
CA ILE A 184 -26.02 -11.01 28.45
C ILE A 184 -25.31 -10.17 29.50
N ASP A 185 -24.88 -10.81 30.58
CA ASP A 185 -24.03 -10.13 31.54
C ASP A 185 -22.65 -9.87 30.97
N GLN A 186 -22.07 -8.72 31.31
CA GLN A 186 -20.78 -8.28 30.77
C GLN A 186 -19.63 -9.24 31.08
N ASN A 187 -19.66 -9.92 32.23
CA ASN A 187 -18.60 -10.86 32.59
C ASN A 187 -18.63 -12.11 31.72
N SER A 188 -19.82 -12.63 31.42
CA SER A 188 -19.99 -13.77 30.50
C SER A 188 -19.58 -13.41 29.08
N LEU A 189 -19.93 -12.20 28.61
CA LEU A 189 -19.49 -11.70 27.31
C LEU A 189 -17.97 -11.53 27.27
N LYS A 190 -17.37 -10.93 28.29
CA LYS A 190 -15.91 -10.78 28.38
C LYS A 190 -15.20 -12.14 28.36
N ARG A 191 -15.68 -13.10 29.16
CA ARG A 191 -15.10 -14.47 29.15
C ARG A 191 -15.17 -15.13 27.77
N ALA A 192 -16.26 -14.95 27.04
CA ALA A 192 -16.39 -15.46 25.67
C ALA A 192 -15.37 -14.82 24.73
N PHE A 193 -15.14 -13.50 24.84
CA PHE A 193 -14.11 -12.84 24.04
C PHE A 193 -12.69 -13.27 24.41
N LEU A 194 -12.37 -13.38 25.70
CA LEU A 194 -11.04 -13.81 26.16
C LEU A 194 -10.68 -15.20 25.59
N LYS A 195 -11.57 -16.17 25.73
CA LYS A 195 -11.37 -17.51 25.16
C LYS A 195 -11.22 -17.50 23.64
N ARG A 196 -12.05 -16.72 22.96
CA ARG A 196 -12.06 -16.65 21.51
C ARG A 196 -10.82 -16.00 20.95
N ILE A 197 -10.38 -14.89 21.56
CA ILE A 197 -9.14 -14.20 21.21
C ILE A 197 -7.94 -15.12 21.46
N GLN A 198 -7.92 -15.81 22.59
CA GLN A 198 -6.90 -16.82 22.87
C GLN A 198 -6.85 -17.87 21.76
N ASN A 199 -7.99 -18.47 21.43
CA ASN A 199 -8.05 -19.51 20.40
C ASN A 199 -7.61 -19.02 18.99
N ILE A 200 -7.92 -17.76 18.65
CA ILE A 200 -7.46 -17.11 17.41
C ILE A 200 -5.92 -16.99 17.41
N LEU A 201 -5.35 -16.53 18.51
CA LEU A 201 -3.90 -16.36 18.61
C LEU A 201 -3.17 -17.71 18.69
N ASP A 202 -3.73 -18.71 19.37
CA ASP A 202 -3.21 -20.08 19.41
C ASP A 202 -3.17 -20.70 18.01
N ALA A 203 -4.23 -20.52 17.21
CA ALA A 203 -4.27 -20.97 15.83
C ALA A 203 -3.19 -20.31 14.97
N ALA A 204 -2.91 -19.02 15.18
CA ALA A 204 -1.86 -18.30 14.51
C ALA A 204 -0.46 -18.80 14.92
N ILE A 205 -0.25 -19.08 16.22
CA ILE A 205 1.00 -19.64 16.74
C ILE A 205 1.25 -21.05 16.18
N LEU A 206 0.23 -21.91 16.18
CA LEU A 206 0.27 -23.28 15.63
C LEU A 206 0.75 -23.27 14.16
N ASN A 207 0.33 -22.26 13.41
CA ASN A 207 0.69 -22.08 12.01
C ASN A 207 1.90 -21.17 11.78
N GLN A 208 2.66 -20.82 12.84
CA GLN A 208 3.90 -20.04 12.78
C GLN A 208 3.76 -18.67 12.13
N VAL A 209 2.64 -17.99 12.36
CA VAL A 209 2.36 -16.65 11.84
C VAL A 209 3.33 -15.64 12.47
N ASP A 210 3.93 -14.79 11.65
CA ASP A 210 4.82 -13.71 12.09
C ASP A 210 4.05 -12.42 12.40
N THR A 211 3.09 -12.07 11.54
CA THR A 211 2.24 -10.89 11.68
C THR A 211 0.78 -11.28 11.59
N ILE A 212 -0.01 -10.91 12.61
CA ILE A 212 -1.46 -11.13 12.60
C ILE A 212 -2.21 -9.79 12.45
N ILE A 213 -3.12 -9.75 11.46
CA ILE A 213 -3.99 -8.60 11.22
C ILE A 213 -5.36 -8.87 11.84
N LEU A 214 -5.63 -8.16 12.90
CA LEU A 214 -6.87 -8.16 13.67
C LEU A 214 -7.74 -6.94 13.31
N GLY A 215 -8.71 -6.61 14.14
CA GLY A 215 -9.52 -5.39 14.02
C GLY A 215 -10.59 -5.29 15.09
N ALA A 216 -11.60 -4.43 14.89
CA ALA A 216 -12.71 -4.23 15.82
C ALA A 216 -13.71 -5.40 15.72
N PHE A 217 -13.28 -6.57 16.17
CA PHE A 217 -13.95 -7.86 16.03
C PHE A 217 -15.36 -7.86 16.62
N GLY A 218 -16.37 -8.05 15.77
CA GLY A 218 -17.76 -8.07 16.17
C GLY A 218 -18.37 -6.70 16.55
N CYS A 219 -17.60 -5.61 16.52
CA CYS A 219 -18.08 -4.28 16.94
C CYS A 219 -18.96 -3.56 15.88
N GLY A 220 -19.03 -4.10 14.68
CA GLY A 220 -19.83 -3.56 13.57
C GLY A 220 -21.26 -4.14 13.57
N ALA A 221 -21.52 -5.04 12.60
CA ALA A 221 -22.83 -5.65 12.38
C ALA A 221 -23.37 -6.40 13.61
N PHE A 222 -22.49 -7.05 14.40
CA PHE A 222 -22.89 -7.86 15.56
C PHE A 222 -23.09 -7.06 16.86
N LYS A 223 -22.83 -5.74 16.86
CA LYS A 223 -23.14 -4.82 17.94
C LYS A 223 -22.43 -5.06 19.29
N ASN A 224 -21.29 -5.76 19.30
CA ASN A 224 -20.51 -5.90 20.52
C ASN A 224 -19.94 -4.54 20.97
N PRO A 225 -19.82 -4.31 22.32
CA PRO A 225 -19.25 -3.08 22.85
C PRO A 225 -17.76 -2.98 22.54
N PRO A 226 -17.30 -1.97 21.78
CA PRO A 226 -15.89 -1.87 21.37
C PRO A 226 -14.91 -1.80 22.55
N ASP A 227 -15.30 -1.17 23.66
CA ASP A 227 -14.46 -1.04 24.85
C ASP A 227 -14.17 -2.39 25.51
N LEU A 228 -15.20 -3.23 25.66
CA LEU A 228 -15.05 -4.60 26.16
C LEU A 228 -14.15 -5.44 25.24
N VAL A 229 -14.35 -5.32 23.93
CA VAL A 229 -13.57 -6.08 22.94
C VAL A 229 -12.11 -5.63 22.93
N ALA A 230 -11.84 -4.32 22.93
CA ALA A 230 -10.47 -3.79 22.99
C ALA A 230 -9.77 -4.18 24.30
N GLN A 231 -10.48 -4.13 25.43
CA GLN A 231 -9.97 -4.56 26.73
C GLN A 231 -9.64 -6.06 26.74
N ALA A 232 -10.49 -6.89 26.15
CA ALA A 232 -10.23 -8.34 26.07
C ALA A 232 -9.00 -8.67 25.21
N PHE A 233 -8.80 -7.95 24.09
CA PHE A 233 -7.56 -8.06 23.30
C PHE A 233 -6.34 -7.63 24.09
N TYR A 234 -6.43 -6.49 24.81
CA TYR A 234 -5.33 -6.01 25.63
C TYR A 234 -4.92 -7.04 26.70
N GLU A 235 -5.88 -7.61 27.42
CA GLU A 235 -5.65 -8.62 28.45
C GLU A 235 -4.95 -9.86 27.90
N VAL A 236 -5.42 -10.43 26.78
CA VAL A 236 -4.77 -11.60 26.18
C VAL A 236 -3.38 -11.27 25.65
N ILE A 237 -3.21 -10.13 24.98
CA ILE A 237 -1.94 -9.78 24.36
C ILE A 237 -0.88 -9.44 25.41
N TYR A 238 -1.23 -8.64 26.43
CA TYR A 238 -0.26 -8.10 27.40
C TYR A 238 -0.26 -8.87 28.74
N ASP A 239 -1.45 -9.13 29.32
CA ASP A 239 -1.52 -9.76 30.66
C ASP A 239 -1.29 -11.27 30.59
N TRP A 240 -1.70 -11.91 29.47
CA TRP A 240 -1.43 -13.33 29.22
C TRP A 240 -0.15 -13.54 28.39
N ASP A 241 0.57 -12.47 28.06
CA ASP A 241 1.89 -12.43 27.42
C ASP A 241 1.96 -13.06 26.01
N TYR A 242 0.86 -12.98 25.23
CA TYR A 242 0.84 -13.47 23.85
C TYR A 242 1.69 -12.65 22.88
N LYS A 243 2.06 -11.41 23.23
CA LYS A 243 2.94 -10.54 22.43
C LYS A 243 4.29 -11.18 22.09
N LYS A 244 4.81 -12.08 22.93
CA LYS A 244 6.11 -12.74 22.72
C LYS A 244 6.16 -13.73 21.56
N TYR A 245 5.01 -14.10 20.97
CA TYR A 245 4.94 -15.09 19.89
C TYR A 245 4.91 -14.47 18.50
N PHE A 246 4.68 -13.18 18.37
CA PHE A 246 4.52 -12.49 17.09
C PHE A 246 5.61 -11.43 16.86
N LYS A 247 5.85 -11.08 15.61
CA LYS A 247 6.58 -9.86 15.27
C LYS A 247 5.67 -8.63 15.38
N ARG A 248 4.43 -8.77 14.89
CA ARG A 248 3.43 -7.69 14.89
C ARG A 248 2.04 -8.24 15.15
N ILE A 249 1.27 -7.44 15.87
CA ILE A 249 -0.18 -7.60 16.04
C ILE A 249 -0.80 -6.27 15.63
N VAL A 250 -1.51 -6.25 14.48
CA VAL A 250 -2.03 -5.02 13.89
C VAL A 250 -3.55 -5.03 13.90
N PHE A 251 -4.16 -3.98 14.43
CA PHE A 251 -5.60 -3.78 14.37
C PHE A 251 -5.96 -2.92 13.16
N ALA A 252 -6.35 -3.56 12.05
CA ALA A 252 -6.85 -2.87 10.87
C ALA A 252 -8.31 -2.45 11.09
N ILE A 253 -8.55 -1.14 11.21
CA ILE A 253 -9.89 -0.59 11.46
C ILE A 253 -10.24 0.38 10.33
N LYS A 254 -11.07 -0.10 9.37
CA LYS A 254 -11.52 0.73 8.26
C LYS A 254 -12.44 1.85 8.73
N SER A 255 -12.12 3.08 8.33
CA SER A 255 -13.00 4.24 8.50
C SER A 255 -12.70 5.30 7.46
N THR A 256 -13.69 6.13 7.15
CA THR A 256 -13.56 7.32 6.31
C THR A 256 -13.33 8.59 7.14
N ASN A 257 -13.31 8.49 8.47
CA ASN A 257 -12.98 9.60 9.37
C ASN A 257 -12.50 9.08 10.74
N MET A 258 -11.73 9.90 11.44
CA MET A 258 -11.16 9.57 12.74
C MET A 258 -12.15 9.56 13.92
N LYS A 259 -13.35 10.13 13.74
CA LYS A 259 -14.44 10.10 14.75
C LYS A 259 -15.19 8.78 14.80
N CYS A 260 -14.66 7.75 14.17
CA CYS A 260 -15.17 6.40 14.26
C CYS A 260 -15.00 5.89 15.70
N ARG A 261 -16.11 5.48 16.32
CA ARG A 261 -16.13 4.98 17.70
C ARG A 261 -15.12 3.85 17.95
N ASN A 262 -14.95 2.96 16.98
CA ASN A 262 -14.00 1.85 17.11
C ASN A 262 -12.55 2.38 17.18
N ILE A 263 -12.18 3.36 16.34
CA ILE A 263 -10.86 3.98 16.36
C ILE A 263 -10.63 4.68 17.69
N GLU A 264 -11.58 5.54 18.13
CA GLU A 264 -11.49 6.28 19.39
C GLU A 264 -11.29 5.35 20.60
N ILE A 265 -11.93 4.19 20.60
CA ILE A 265 -11.84 3.23 21.71
C ILE A 265 -10.55 2.41 21.62
N PHE A 266 -10.25 1.84 20.46
CA PHE A 266 -9.02 1.04 20.31
C PHE A 266 -7.76 1.87 20.52
N SER A 267 -7.76 3.16 20.17
CA SER A 267 -6.64 4.07 20.42
C SER A 267 -6.37 4.38 21.90
N LYS A 268 -7.26 4.01 22.81
CA LYS A 268 -7.00 4.12 24.27
C LYS A 268 -6.10 2.98 24.76
N TYR A 269 -6.08 1.86 24.06
CA TYR A 269 -5.33 0.66 24.41
C TYR A 269 -4.09 0.46 23.54
N PHE A 270 -4.16 0.88 22.25
CA PHE A 270 -3.13 0.64 21.25
C PHE A 270 -2.82 1.94 20.49
N ILE A 271 -1.56 2.21 20.22
CA ILE A 271 -1.16 3.42 19.47
C ILE A 271 -1.64 3.33 18.02
N ILE A 272 -2.01 4.47 17.42
CA ILE A 272 -2.28 4.54 15.97
C ILE A 272 -0.95 4.84 15.27
N LYS A 273 -0.50 3.95 14.38
CA LYS A 273 0.74 4.14 13.60
C LYS A 273 0.49 4.72 12.23
N SER A 274 -0.55 4.27 11.56
CA SER A 274 -0.87 4.79 10.23
C SER A 274 -2.36 5.05 10.06
N VAL A 275 -2.68 5.95 9.14
CA VAL A 275 -4.05 6.33 8.80
C VAL A 275 -4.16 6.43 7.29
N SER A 276 -5.09 5.70 6.69
CA SER A 276 -5.31 5.73 5.25
C SER A 276 -5.64 7.15 4.76
N GLU A 277 -5.20 7.47 3.56
CA GLU A 277 -5.48 8.77 2.93
C GLU A 277 -6.98 9.07 2.86
N GLU A 278 -7.81 8.07 2.57
CA GLU A 278 -9.27 8.21 2.55
C GLU A 278 -9.82 8.72 3.89
N CYS A 279 -9.31 8.20 5.00
CA CYS A 279 -9.71 8.62 6.34
C CYS A 279 -9.17 10.00 6.69
N LEU A 280 -7.92 10.30 6.35
CA LEU A 280 -7.30 11.61 6.59
C LEU A 280 -8.06 12.72 5.86
N ILE A 281 -8.37 12.54 4.58
CA ILE A 281 -9.09 13.53 3.77
C ILE A 281 -10.56 13.63 4.18
N GLY A 282 -11.15 12.53 4.65
CA GLY A 282 -12.56 12.47 5.07
C GLY A 282 -12.86 13.29 6.34
N ASP A 283 -11.89 13.48 7.23
CA ASP A 283 -12.02 14.32 8.43
C ASP A 283 -11.17 15.60 8.31
N LYS A 284 -11.75 16.66 7.74
CA LYS A 284 -11.06 17.94 7.52
C LYS A 284 -10.45 18.56 8.81
N GLN A 285 -11.05 18.33 9.96
CA GLN A 285 -10.54 18.88 11.22
C GLN A 285 -9.34 18.08 11.72
N TYR A 286 -9.45 16.75 11.69
CA TYR A 286 -8.35 15.87 12.03
C TYR A 286 -7.20 16.01 11.04
N PHE A 287 -7.48 16.08 9.74
CA PHE A 287 -6.47 16.31 8.70
C PHE A 287 -5.66 17.58 8.94
N LYS A 288 -6.33 18.71 9.27
CA LYS A 288 -5.65 19.96 9.61
C LYS A 288 -4.81 19.88 10.88
N GLN A 289 -5.24 19.11 11.88
CA GLN A 289 -4.48 18.88 13.10
C GLN A 289 -3.28 17.99 12.85
N TRP A 290 -3.47 16.86 12.15
CA TRP A 290 -2.41 15.96 11.73
C TRP A 290 -1.38 16.69 10.86
N GLN A 291 -1.85 17.50 9.91
CA GLN A 291 -0.99 18.29 9.03
C GLN A 291 0.01 19.16 9.80
N LYS A 292 -0.43 19.75 10.92
CA LYS A 292 0.44 20.57 11.78
C LYS A 292 1.46 19.76 12.59
N THR A 293 1.26 18.48 12.75
CA THR A 293 2.14 17.59 13.54
C THR A 293 3.09 16.75 12.71
N ASN A 294 2.86 16.65 11.38
CA ASN A 294 3.77 15.90 10.52
C ASN A 294 5.09 16.67 10.31
N PRO A 295 6.22 15.98 10.02
CA PRO A 295 7.55 16.59 9.94
C PRO A 295 7.72 17.58 8.79
N TYR A 296 6.82 17.57 7.81
CA TYR A 296 6.90 18.40 6.61
C TYR A 296 6.01 19.66 6.66
N PHE A 297 5.25 19.87 7.74
CA PHE A 297 4.40 21.05 7.87
C PHE A 297 5.23 22.33 7.88
N GLY A 298 4.86 23.29 7.00
CA GLY A 298 5.58 24.54 6.84
C GLY A 298 6.97 24.43 6.19
N LYS A 299 7.34 23.21 5.71
CA LYS A 299 8.63 22.98 5.03
C LYS A 299 8.61 23.51 3.61
N LYS A 300 9.77 23.98 3.14
CA LYS A 300 9.99 24.47 1.78
C LYS A 300 10.45 23.35 0.87
N PHE A 301 9.65 23.07 -0.13
CA PHE A 301 9.89 22.03 -1.11
C PHE A 301 10.42 22.60 -2.40
N SER A 302 11.44 21.98 -2.98
CA SER A 302 11.84 22.21 -4.36
C SER A 302 11.76 20.93 -5.18
N VAL A 303 11.44 21.07 -6.47
CA VAL A 303 11.26 19.96 -7.40
C VAL A 303 12.31 20.02 -8.49
N LEU A 304 13.00 18.92 -8.75
CA LEU A 304 13.90 18.72 -9.88
C LEU A 304 13.37 17.59 -10.75
N GLY A 305 12.83 17.93 -11.92
CA GLY A 305 12.12 16.98 -12.76
C GLY A 305 12.24 17.22 -14.26
N ASP A 306 11.48 16.40 -14.99
CA ASP A 306 11.30 16.50 -16.44
C ASP A 306 9.88 16.98 -16.81
N SER A 307 9.39 16.60 -18.01
CA SER A 307 8.06 16.99 -18.49
C SER A 307 6.89 16.58 -17.57
N ILE A 308 7.01 15.45 -16.86
CA ILE A 308 5.98 14.95 -15.94
C ILE A 308 5.76 15.90 -14.76
N SER A 309 6.74 16.73 -14.44
CA SER A 309 6.74 17.67 -13.32
C SER A 309 6.53 19.13 -13.73
N THR A 310 6.37 19.42 -15.04
CA THR A 310 6.18 20.79 -15.52
C THR A 310 4.73 21.25 -15.46
N LEU A 311 4.53 22.56 -15.28
CA LEU A 311 3.24 23.25 -15.42
C LEU A 311 3.50 24.72 -15.74
N GLU A 312 2.81 25.29 -16.73
CA GLU A 312 2.93 26.71 -17.11
C GLU A 312 2.72 27.64 -15.91
N GLY A 313 3.61 28.63 -15.79
CA GLY A 313 3.58 29.60 -14.69
C GLY A 313 4.27 29.13 -13.38
N CYS A 314 4.71 27.86 -13.29
CA CYS A 314 5.35 27.31 -12.09
C CYS A 314 6.86 27.10 -12.22
N HIS A 315 7.50 27.71 -13.23
CA HIS A 315 8.92 27.53 -13.55
C HIS A 315 9.64 28.86 -13.74
N PRO A 316 10.97 28.86 -13.65
CA PRO A 316 11.77 29.99 -14.10
C PRO A 316 11.49 30.35 -15.57
N GLN A 317 11.60 31.63 -15.90
CA GLN A 317 11.33 32.11 -17.24
C GLN A 317 12.26 31.44 -18.27
N GLY A 318 11.70 31.05 -19.42
CA GLY A 318 12.45 30.42 -20.52
C GLY A 318 12.53 28.89 -20.43
N TYR A 319 12.02 28.28 -19.39
CA TYR A 319 12.00 26.83 -19.29
C TYR A 319 10.98 26.21 -20.25
N LYS A 320 11.32 25.06 -20.83
CA LYS A 320 10.41 24.29 -21.67
C LYS A 320 9.38 23.54 -20.80
N VAL A 321 8.10 23.80 -21.06
CA VAL A 321 6.98 23.27 -20.27
C VAL A 321 6.13 22.34 -21.14
N PHE A 322 5.68 21.22 -20.60
CA PHE A 322 4.77 20.28 -21.26
C PHE A 322 3.30 20.63 -21.00
N PHE A 323 2.91 20.77 -19.71
CA PHE A 323 1.53 21.08 -19.33
C PHE A 323 1.26 22.57 -19.53
N LYS A 324 0.80 22.92 -20.73
CA LYS A 324 0.37 24.25 -21.14
C LYS A 324 -0.74 24.17 -22.18
N ASP A 325 -1.47 25.25 -22.38
CA ASP A 325 -2.47 25.42 -23.44
C ASP A 325 -3.45 24.23 -23.56
N GLU A 326 -3.58 23.66 -24.75
CA GLU A 326 -4.46 22.54 -25.05
C GLU A 326 -4.09 21.24 -24.29
N ILE A 327 -2.82 21.06 -23.93
CA ILE A 327 -2.39 19.91 -23.13
C ILE A 327 -3.02 19.95 -21.75
N CYS A 328 -3.10 21.13 -21.11
CA CYS A 328 -3.80 21.28 -19.83
C CYS A 328 -5.27 20.89 -19.92
N LYS A 329 -5.94 21.25 -21.01
CA LYS A 329 -7.35 20.89 -21.22
C LYS A 329 -7.52 19.37 -21.42
N ARG A 330 -6.66 18.75 -22.22
CA ARG A 330 -6.71 17.30 -22.50
C ARG A 330 -6.41 16.45 -21.26
N THR A 331 -5.48 16.87 -20.43
CA THR A 331 -5.03 16.14 -19.25
C THR A 331 -5.87 16.44 -18.00
N GLY A 332 -6.55 17.59 -17.96
CA GLY A 332 -7.19 18.12 -16.76
C GLY A 332 -6.21 18.66 -15.71
N VAL A 333 -4.92 18.76 -16.05
CA VAL A 333 -3.86 19.31 -15.18
C VAL A 333 -3.70 20.78 -15.53
N VAL A 334 -4.42 21.67 -14.83
CA VAL A 334 -4.52 23.10 -15.19
C VAL A 334 -3.96 24.04 -14.13
N LYS A 335 -3.71 23.56 -12.93
CA LYS A 335 -3.18 24.35 -11.82
C LYS A 335 -2.26 23.51 -10.95
N GLU A 336 -1.47 24.18 -10.12
CA GLU A 336 -0.49 23.56 -9.20
C GLU A 336 -1.09 22.37 -8.42
N THR A 337 -2.28 22.56 -7.85
CA THR A 337 -2.95 21.50 -7.06
C THR A 337 -3.47 20.32 -7.90
N ASP A 338 -3.31 20.34 -9.23
CA ASP A 338 -3.60 19.20 -10.10
C ASP A 338 -2.35 18.36 -10.37
N THR A 339 -1.14 18.91 -10.16
CA THR A 339 0.13 18.20 -10.34
C THR A 339 0.42 17.24 -9.18
N TRP A 340 1.24 16.21 -9.45
CA TRP A 340 1.65 15.27 -8.40
C TRP A 340 2.39 15.95 -7.24
N TRP A 341 3.33 16.85 -7.54
CA TRP A 341 4.13 17.56 -6.54
C TRP A 341 3.29 18.58 -5.75
N GLY A 342 2.42 19.33 -6.42
CA GLY A 342 1.52 20.27 -5.76
C GLY A 342 0.54 19.58 -4.79
N LYS A 343 0.08 18.37 -5.14
CA LYS A 343 -0.74 17.53 -4.26
C LYS A 343 0.05 17.04 -3.05
N VAL A 344 1.28 16.54 -3.25
CA VAL A 344 2.17 16.07 -2.16
C VAL A 344 2.49 17.20 -1.19
N ILE A 345 2.94 18.36 -1.71
CA ILE A 345 3.28 19.53 -0.89
C ILE A 345 2.06 19.98 -0.08
N ARG A 346 0.90 20.08 -0.73
CA ARG A 346 -0.34 20.47 -0.05
C ARG A 346 -0.81 19.44 0.98
N PHE A 347 -0.66 18.16 0.69
CA PHE A 347 -0.99 17.09 1.63
C PHE A 347 -0.22 17.24 2.94
N PHE A 348 1.07 17.50 2.87
CA PHE A 348 1.90 17.72 4.05
C PHE A 348 1.79 19.12 4.67
N GLY A 349 1.14 20.08 4.01
CA GLY A 349 1.05 21.47 4.46
C GLY A 349 2.36 22.23 4.33
N GLY A 350 3.20 21.81 3.38
CA GLY A 350 4.42 22.51 2.98
C GLY A 350 4.15 23.61 1.95
N GLU A 351 5.23 24.25 1.49
CA GLU A 351 5.23 25.32 0.50
C GLU A 351 6.20 25.01 -0.65
N LEU A 352 5.80 25.31 -1.89
CA LEU A 352 6.71 25.22 -3.04
C LEU A 352 7.68 26.40 -3.00
N LEU A 353 8.97 26.10 -2.98
CA LEU A 353 10.03 27.12 -3.12
C LEU A 353 10.42 27.32 -4.58
N VAL A 354 10.86 26.25 -5.25
CA VAL A 354 11.25 26.29 -6.67
C VAL A 354 10.85 24.98 -7.36
N ASN A 355 10.20 25.09 -8.52
CA ASN A 355 10.07 23.98 -9.44
C ASN A 355 11.08 24.14 -10.59
N ASN A 356 12.20 23.45 -10.50
CA ASN A 356 13.25 23.42 -11.52
C ASN A 356 13.08 22.20 -12.44
N SER A 357 11.89 22.03 -13.03
CA SER A 357 11.62 20.96 -13.99
C SER A 357 11.65 21.47 -15.42
N TRP A 358 12.13 20.67 -16.37
CA TRP A 358 12.30 21.04 -17.76
C TRP A 358 11.79 19.93 -18.68
N SER A 359 10.85 20.22 -19.57
CA SER A 359 10.27 19.24 -20.48
C SER A 359 11.33 18.63 -21.41
N GLY A 360 11.39 17.28 -21.42
CA GLY A 360 12.40 16.52 -22.17
C GLY A 360 13.76 16.42 -21.47
N SER A 361 13.89 16.96 -20.25
CA SER A 361 15.16 16.95 -19.51
C SER A 361 15.68 15.53 -19.31
N ARG A 362 16.98 15.35 -19.57
CA ARG A 362 17.76 14.16 -19.19
C ARG A 362 18.67 14.48 -18.01
N VAL A 363 19.00 13.46 -17.25
CA VAL A 363 20.08 13.55 -16.27
C VAL A 363 21.42 13.58 -16.99
N THR A 364 21.56 12.78 -18.05
CA THR A 364 22.77 12.74 -18.89
C THR A 364 22.98 14.05 -19.65
N MET A 365 24.24 14.35 -19.91
CA MET A 365 24.64 15.57 -20.63
C MET A 365 24.12 15.55 -22.07
N VAL A 366 23.52 16.64 -22.48
CA VAL A 366 23.11 16.94 -23.86
C VAL A 366 23.96 18.10 -24.41
N PRO A 367 24.12 18.24 -25.75
CA PRO A 367 24.82 19.36 -26.36
C PRO A 367 24.20 20.72 -25.98
N GLU A 368 25.01 21.76 -25.82
CA GLU A 368 24.54 23.11 -25.46
C GLU A 368 23.58 23.73 -26.48
N ASN A 369 23.65 23.32 -27.73
CA ASN A 369 22.71 23.72 -28.78
C ASN A 369 21.41 22.88 -28.81
N SER A 370 21.25 21.95 -27.88
CA SER A 370 20.03 21.15 -27.77
C SER A 370 18.92 21.97 -27.11
N GLU A 371 17.68 21.81 -27.58
CA GLU A 371 16.48 22.35 -26.91
C GLU A 371 16.27 21.80 -25.48
N LEU A 372 17.00 20.75 -25.13
CA LEU A 372 16.94 20.08 -23.84
C LEU A 372 18.07 20.50 -22.90
N PHE A 373 18.91 21.45 -23.33
CA PHE A 373 19.95 22.06 -22.50
C PHE A 373 19.32 23.10 -21.56
N PRO A 374 19.75 23.18 -20.28
CA PRO A 374 20.80 22.38 -19.62
C PRO A 374 20.33 21.04 -19.06
N SER A 375 21.25 20.06 -19.06
CA SER A 375 21.01 18.73 -18.45
C SER A 375 20.80 18.83 -16.94
N ALA A 376 19.99 17.92 -16.36
CA ALA A 376 19.68 17.95 -14.93
C ALA A 376 20.91 17.75 -14.02
N CYS A 377 22.00 17.14 -14.51
CA CYS A 377 23.27 17.04 -13.78
C CYS A 377 24.16 18.31 -13.89
N SER A 378 23.75 19.36 -14.61
CA SER A 378 24.48 20.62 -14.73
C SER A 378 24.58 21.39 -13.41
N ASP A 379 25.53 22.32 -13.28
CA ASP A 379 25.62 23.18 -12.10
C ASP A 379 24.44 24.16 -12.03
N GLU A 380 23.96 24.62 -13.17
CA GLU A 380 22.78 25.48 -13.28
C GLU A 380 21.53 24.79 -12.70
N ARG A 381 21.18 23.56 -13.16
CA ARG A 381 20.00 22.86 -12.72
C ARG A 381 20.08 22.40 -11.25
N THR A 382 21.25 21.92 -10.83
CA THR A 382 21.47 21.47 -9.43
C THR A 382 21.71 22.60 -8.45
N GLY A 383 22.08 23.80 -8.95
CA GLY A 383 22.28 24.99 -8.12
C GLY A 383 21.03 25.86 -7.96
N PHE A 384 20.02 25.72 -8.81
CA PHE A 384 18.87 26.63 -8.87
C PHE A 384 17.60 26.02 -8.24
N LEU A 385 17.73 25.52 -7.01
CA LEU A 385 16.62 25.00 -6.20
C LEU A 385 16.33 25.87 -4.96
N HIS A 386 16.94 27.05 -4.88
CA HIS A 386 16.73 28.06 -3.85
C HIS A 386 16.14 29.33 -4.47
N TRP A 387 15.55 30.18 -3.64
CA TRP A 387 15.04 31.48 -4.04
C TRP A 387 15.62 32.55 -3.11
N ASP A 388 16.38 33.48 -3.64
CA ASP A 388 17.21 34.42 -2.86
C ASP A 388 18.06 33.69 -1.81
N GLU A 389 17.92 34.03 -0.53
CA GLU A 389 18.61 33.38 0.58
C GLU A 389 17.85 32.14 1.12
N GLU A 390 16.64 31.88 0.64
CA GLU A 390 15.81 30.76 1.08
C GLU A 390 16.22 29.46 0.38
N VAL A 391 16.58 28.46 1.19
CA VAL A 391 16.97 27.13 0.69
C VAL A 391 15.87 26.10 0.96
N PRO A 392 15.73 25.05 0.15
CA PRO A 392 14.73 24.03 0.37
C PRO A 392 15.06 23.18 1.60
N ASP A 393 14.01 22.84 2.37
CA ASP A 393 14.07 21.79 3.39
C ASP A 393 13.99 20.40 2.74
N VAL A 394 13.22 20.29 1.65
CA VAL A 394 12.95 19.03 0.94
C VAL A 394 13.14 19.21 -0.55
N ILE A 395 13.83 18.29 -1.18
CA ILE A 395 14.01 18.24 -2.63
C ILE A 395 13.40 16.93 -3.16
N LEU A 396 12.42 17.06 -4.06
CA LEU A 396 11.81 15.94 -4.76
C LEU A 396 12.46 15.80 -6.14
N VAL A 397 13.05 14.64 -6.43
CA VAL A 397 13.75 14.36 -7.69
C VAL A 397 12.98 13.29 -8.46
N TYR A 398 12.41 13.65 -9.62
CA TYR A 398 11.76 12.69 -10.52
C TYR A 398 12.32 12.85 -11.93
N LEU A 399 13.34 12.06 -12.25
CA LEU A 399 14.17 12.13 -13.46
C LEU A 399 14.70 10.77 -13.89
N GLY A 400 14.89 10.61 -15.20
CA GLY A 400 15.45 9.43 -15.82
C GLY A 400 14.55 8.84 -16.90
N THR A 401 13.26 9.22 -16.96
CA THR A 401 12.31 8.78 -17.99
C THR A 401 12.84 9.06 -19.40
N ASN A 402 13.34 10.26 -19.62
CA ASN A 402 13.92 10.63 -20.91
C ASN A 402 15.26 9.94 -21.18
N ASP A 403 16.07 9.69 -20.15
CA ASP A 403 17.31 8.92 -20.32
C ASP A 403 17.03 7.50 -20.79
N TRP A 404 16.05 6.83 -20.16
CA TRP A 404 15.60 5.50 -20.56
C TRP A 404 14.93 5.52 -21.93
N GLY A 405 13.96 6.41 -22.17
CA GLY A 405 13.19 6.49 -23.42
C GLY A 405 14.05 6.81 -24.66
N PHE A 406 15.13 7.56 -24.49
CA PHE A 406 16.11 7.87 -25.56
C PHE A 406 17.32 6.92 -25.58
N GLY A 407 17.34 5.90 -24.72
CA GLY A 407 18.41 4.90 -24.69
C GLY A 407 19.77 5.47 -24.30
N ALA A 408 19.82 6.37 -23.32
CA ALA A 408 21.09 6.86 -22.77
C ALA A 408 21.97 5.69 -22.31
N LEU A 409 23.28 5.80 -22.45
CA LEU A 409 24.22 4.78 -21.98
C LEU A 409 24.10 4.64 -20.46
N LEU A 410 23.91 3.40 -19.99
CA LEU A 410 23.87 3.16 -18.56
C LEU A 410 25.23 3.36 -17.91
N SER A 411 26.29 2.78 -18.52
CA SER A 411 27.70 2.94 -18.09
C SER A 411 28.65 2.57 -19.22
N ARG A 412 29.97 2.79 -19.03
CA ARG A 412 31.03 2.34 -19.95
C ARG A 412 31.02 0.83 -20.26
N ARG A 413 30.44 0.03 -19.38
CA ARG A 413 30.32 -1.44 -19.52
C ARG A 413 29.04 -1.87 -20.24
N ASP A 414 28.25 -0.91 -20.73
CA ASP A 414 27.01 -1.22 -21.46
C ASP A 414 27.33 -1.97 -22.75
N LYS A 415 26.91 -3.25 -22.79
CA LYS A 415 27.24 -4.20 -23.87
C LYS A 415 26.44 -3.98 -25.17
N ARG A 416 25.41 -3.12 -25.17
CA ARG A 416 24.55 -2.89 -26.34
C ARG A 416 25.31 -2.32 -27.53
N LYS A 417 26.33 -1.50 -27.27
CA LYS A 417 27.17 -0.92 -28.34
C LYS A 417 28.42 -1.77 -28.51
N LYS A 418 28.39 -2.70 -29.47
CA LYS A 418 29.56 -3.49 -29.89
C LYS A 418 30.69 -2.64 -30.47
N THR A 419 30.40 -1.44 -30.95
CA THR A 419 31.35 -0.45 -31.41
C THR A 419 31.28 0.76 -30.50
N ARG A 420 32.35 1.06 -29.75
CA ARG A 420 32.50 2.36 -29.12
C ARG A 420 32.39 3.41 -30.24
N PRO A 421 31.45 4.36 -30.15
CA PRO A 421 31.56 5.51 -31.02
C PRO A 421 32.95 6.14 -30.73
N GLN A 422 33.79 6.29 -31.73
CA GLN A 422 34.88 7.27 -31.65
C GLN A 422 34.20 8.64 -31.70
N ILE A 423 33.50 9.01 -30.61
CA ILE A 423 32.92 10.33 -30.46
C ILE A 423 34.10 11.18 -30.00
N ALA A 424 34.62 11.99 -30.91
CA ALA A 424 35.46 13.12 -30.56
C ALA A 424 34.68 13.87 -29.46
N ASN A 425 35.25 13.99 -28.23
CA ASN A 425 34.64 14.60 -27.05
C ASN A 425 33.64 13.76 -26.26
N TYR A 426 33.83 12.44 -26.15
CA TYR A 426 33.06 11.63 -25.20
C TYR A 426 33.25 12.12 -23.75
N SER A 427 32.16 12.51 -23.10
CA SER A 427 32.13 12.85 -21.67
C SER A 427 31.46 11.74 -20.86
N ARG A 428 31.97 11.44 -19.66
CA ARG A 428 31.33 10.51 -18.73
C ARG A 428 29.94 10.95 -18.26
N TYR A 429 29.64 12.24 -18.36
CA TYR A 429 28.29 12.79 -18.12
C TYR A 429 27.25 12.30 -19.14
N GLN A 430 27.65 11.62 -20.22
CA GLN A 430 26.75 10.92 -21.14
C GLN A 430 26.37 9.51 -20.65
N GLU A 431 26.96 9.04 -19.54
CA GLU A 431 26.61 7.79 -18.89
C GLU A 431 25.65 8.08 -17.73
N PHE A 432 24.49 7.41 -17.72
CA PHE A 432 23.45 7.65 -16.71
C PHE A 432 23.95 7.41 -15.27
N ASP A 433 24.69 6.30 -15.04
CA ASP A 433 25.29 5.99 -13.73
C ASP A 433 26.19 7.12 -13.21
N TYR A 434 27.01 7.70 -14.08
CA TYR A 434 27.92 8.79 -13.71
C TYR A 434 27.19 10.13 -13.54
N ALA A 435 26.30 10.45 -14.47
CA ALA A 435 25.55 11.70 -14.45
C ALA A 435 24.62 11.79 -13.22
N TYR A 436 23.92 10.71 -12.91
CA TYR A 436 23.04 10.64 -11.73
C TYR A 436 23.84 10.74 -10.42
N ASP A 437 24.99 10.06 -10.33
CA ASP A 437 25.92 10.18 -9.20
C ASP A 437 26.38 11.62 -8.98
N ASN A 438 26.76 12.33 -10.06
CA ASN A 438 27.18 13.73 -9.99
C ASN A 438 26.05 14.68 -9.63
N MET A 439 24.85 14.46 -10.17
CA MET A 439 23.67 15.24 -9.83
C MET A 439 23.43 15.22 -8.32
N LEU A 440 23.35 14.04 -7.73
CA LEU A 440 23.13 13.90 -6.28
C LEU A 440 24.29 14.46 -5.46
N LYS A 441 25.54 14.27 -5.89
CA LYS A 441 26.71 14.86 -5.24
C LYS A 441 26.61 16.40 -5.21
N LYS A 442 26.20 17.02 -6.31
CA LYS A 442 26.02 18.48 -6.41
C LYS A 442 24.87 18.96 -5.53
N LEU A 443 23.73 18.25 -5.54
CA LEU A 443 22.59 18.56 -4.67
C LEU A 443 22.99 18.52 -3.20
N ARG A 444 23.69 17.49 -2.76
CA ARG A 444 24.19 17.40 -1.37
C ARG A 444 25.18 18.49 -1.00
N ARG A 445 26.02 18.92 -1.96
CA ARG A 445 26.95 20.03 -1.75
C ARG A 445 26.23 21.37 -1.63
N ASN A 446 25.26 21.60 -2.50
CA ASN A 446 24.55 22.88 -2.60
C ASN A 446 23.49 23.02 -1.48
N TYR A 447 22.88 21.90 -1.07
CA TYR A 447 21.81 21.86 -0.07
C TYR A 447 22.08 20.77 0.98
N PRO A 448 23.10 20.97 1.85
CA PRO A 448 23.57 19.94 2.77
C PRO A 448 22.51 19.52 3.81
N SER A 449 21.63 20.44 4.18
CA SER A 449 20.56 20.23 5.18
C SER A 449 19.26 19.73 4.58
N ALA A 450 19.09 19.76 3.25
CA ALA A 450 17.86 19.35 2.61
C ALA A 450 17.66 17.83 2.68
N GLU A 451 16.45 17.41 2.93
CA GLU A 451 16.02 16.04 2.74
C GLU A 451 15.77 15.80 1.25
N ILE A 452 16.49 14.85 0.64
CA ILE A 452 16.39 14.59 -0.80
C ILE A 452 15.68 13.25 -1.01
N TRP A 453 14.58 13.28 -1.75
CA TRP A 453 13.77 12.13 -2.13
C TRP A 453 13.91 11.86 -3.62
N CYS A 454 14.35 10.65 -3.99
CA CYS A 454 14.54 10.23 -5.37
C CYS A 454 13.47 9.23 -5.78
N CYS A 455 12.66 9.58 -6.77
CA CYS A 455 11.68 8.66 -7.36
C CYS A 455 12.35 7.71 -8.35
N THR A 456 12.02 6.42 -8.30
CA THR A 456 12.27 5.50 -9.41
C THR A 456 11.26 5.78 -10.54
N LEU A 457 11.54 5.27 -11.74
CA LEU A 457 10.63 5.38 -12.88
C LEU A 457 9.48 4.40 -12.70
N GLY A 458 8.25 4.89 -12.71
CA GLY A 458 7.05 4.07 -12.51
C GLY A 458 6.53 3.42 -13.80
N VAL A 459 5.53 2.57 -13.64
CA VAL A 459 4.78 1.91 -14.72
C VAL A 459 3.57 2.76 -15.08
N THR A 460 3.24 2.86 -16.36
CA THR A 460 2.10 3.65 -16.85
C THR A 460 1.02 2.79 -17.47
N GLU A 461 -0.18 3.33 -17.53
CA GLU A 461 -1.31 2.82 -18.29
C GLU A 461 -1.95 3.94 -19.14
N MET A 462 -2.81 3.57 -20.05
CA MET A 462 -3.63 4.51 -20.83
C MET A 462 -5.08 4.04 -20.80
N SER A 463 -5.90 4.62 -19.91
CA SER A 463 -7.33 4.31 -19.82
C SER A 463 -8.07 4.62 -21.14
N SER A 464 -7.57 5.57 -21.94
CA SER A 464 -8.08 5.88 -23.26
C SER A 464 -7.72 4.86 -24.35
N ASN A 465 -6.80 3.93 -24.08
CA ASN A 465 -6.37 2.89 -25.02
C ASN A 465 -6.20 1.54 -24.28
N PRO A 466 -7.22 0.67 -24.27
CA PRO A 466 -7.17 -0.61 -23.57
C PRO A 466 -6.17 -1.61 -24.15
N TYR A 467 -5.60 -1.34 -25.31
CA TYR A 467 -4.55 -2.15 -25.94
C TYR A 467 -3.13 -1.63 -25.65
N PHE A 468 -3.01 -0.60 -24.81
CA PHE A 468 -1.70 -0.10 -24.43
C PHE A 468 -1.02 -1.07 -23.47
N GLU A 469 0.14 -1.55 -23.89
CA GLU A 469 1.04 -2.33 -23.04
C GLU A 469 2.24 -1.48 -22.68
N PHE A 470 2.55 -1.36 -21.39
CA PHE A 470 3.71 -0.60 -20.96
C PHE A 470 4.99 -1.24 -21.47
N PRO A 471 5.82 -0.51 -22.23
CA PRO A 471 7.05 -1.06 -22.77
C PRO A 471 8.14 -1.09 -21.67
N TYR A 472 8.33 -2.21 -21.02
CA TYR A 472 9.37 -2.36 -19.99
C TYR A 472 10.80 -2.20 -20.53
N GLU A 473 10.97 -2.22 -21.85
CA GLU A 473 12.27 -2.12 -22.51
C GLU A 473 12.24 -1.09 -23.65
N TYR A 474 13.22 -0.18 -23.62
CA TYR A 474 13.54 0.74 -24.73
C TYR A 474 15.01 0.62 -25.13
N CYS A 475 15.31 0.67 -26.44
CA CYS A 475 16.67 0.62 -26.98
C CYS A 475 17.51 -0.54 -26.42
N GLY A 476 16.89 -1.69 -26.15
CA GLY A 476 17.55 -2.89 -25.62
C GLY A 476 17.89 -2.80 -24.13
N MET A 477 17.24 -1.91 -23.37
CA MET A 477 17.40 -1.82 -21.90
C MET A 477 16.08 -1.76 -21.18
N ASN A 478 15.96 -2.66 -20.21
CA ASN A 478 14.83 -2.67 -19.30
C ASN A 478 14.87 -1.45 -18.37
N ILE A 479 13.72 -0.86 -18.07
CA ILE A 479 13.56 0.27 -17.15
C ILE A 479 14.20 0.00 -15.78
N GLU A 480 14.14 -1.24 -15.31
CA GLU A 480 14.73 -1.65 -14.02
C GLU A 480 16.24 -1.44 -13.96
N ALA A 481 16.94 -1.47 -15.09
CA ALA A 481 18.37 -1.16 -15.12
C ALA A 481 18.66 0.30 -14.71
N TYR A 482 17.79 1.24 -15.11
CA TYR A 482 17.86 2.64 -14.69
C TYR A 482 17.41 2.80 -13.23
N ASN A 483 16.35 2.15 -12.84
CA ASN A 483 15.85 2.15 -11.44
C ASN A 483 16.90 1.59 -10.47
N GLY A 484 17.61 0.55 -10.86
CA GLY A 484 18.75 0.02 -10.09
C GLY A 484 19.87 1.04 -9.87
N VAL A 485 20.14 1.89 -10.87
CA VAL A 485 21.10 3.01 -10.72
C VAL A 485 20.55 4.06 -9.76
N ILE A 486 19.28 4.45 -9.90
CA ILE A 486 18.63 5.45 -9.03
C ILE A 486 18.73 5.00 -7.57
N ARG A 487 18.28 3.77 -7.24
CA ARG A 487 18.35 3.23 -5.88
C ARG A 487 19.79 3.20 -5.34
N LYS A 488 20.73 2.69 -6.12
CA LYS A 488 22.14 2.59 -5.73
C LYS A 488 22.74 3.96 -5.43
N LYS A 489 22.47 4.98 -6.27
CA LYS A 489 23.05 6.32 -6.09
C LYS A 489 22.35 7.08 -4.97
N ALA A 490 21.05 6.98 -4.85
CA ALA A 490 20.31 7.55 -3.72
C ALA A 490 20.87 7.02 -2.39
N LYS A 491 21.03 5.71 -2.24
CA LYS A 491 21.64 5.10 -1.05
C LYS A 491 23.08 5.62 -0.80
N LYS A 492 23.92 5.71 -1.85
CA LYS A 492 25.30 6.21 -1.75
C LYS A 492 25.36 7.65 -1.21
N HIS A 493 24.44 8.50 -1.64
CA HIS A 493 24.40 9.91 -1.25
C HIS A 493 23.46 10.19 -0.06
N LYS A 494 23.01 9.15 0.66
CA LYS A 494 22.09 9.24 1.81
C LYS A 494 20.81 10.01 1.46
N CYS A 495 20.27 9.76 0.26
CA CYS A 495 18.97 10.25 -0.17
C CYS A 495 17.92 9.19 0.10
N ASN A 496 16.69 9.62 0.37
CA ASN A 496 15.53 8.75 0.50
C ASN A 496 15.07 8.27 -0.88
N ILE A 497 14.38 7.14 -0.92
CA ILE A 497 13.90 6.54 -2.17
C ILE A 497 12.37 6.44 -2.11
N ILE A 498 11.73 6.92 -3.17
CA ILE A 498 10.32 6.67 -3.47
C ILE A 498 10.32 5.64 -4.60
N ASP A 499 10.05 4.39 -4.28
CA ASP A 499 10.19 3.30 -5.24
C ASP A 499 8.90 3.03 -6.01
N LEU A 500 8.54 3.98 -6.91
CA LEU A 500 7.34 3.89 -7.75
C LEU A 500 7.28 2.60 -8.58
N TYR A 501 8.43 2.05 -8.95
CA TYR A 501 8.48 0.80 -9.69
C TYR A 501 8.12 -0.40 -8.82
N ALA A 502 8.60 -0.44 -7.59
CA ALA A 502 8.30 -1.52 -6.64
C ALA A 502 6.83 -1.47 -6.18
N GLU A 503 6.25 -0.27 -6.03
CA GLU A 503 4.81 -0.09 -5.76
C GLU A 503 3.94 -0.77 -6.83
N ASN A 504 4.48 -0.83 -8.07
CA ASN A 504 3.87 -1.54 -9.19
C ASN A 504 2.40 -1.16 -9.44
N GLN A 505 2.04 0.07 -9.13
CA GLN A 505 0.74 0.68 -9.38
C GLN A 505 0.86 1.56 -10.63
N PRO A 506 0.29 1.15 -11.78
CA PRO A 506 0.28 1.97 -12.97
C PRO A 506 -0.46 3.27 -12.73
N TYR A 507 0.05 4.36 -13.30
CA TYR A 507 -0.64 5.65 -13.32
C TYR A 507 -1.09 6.01 -14.75
N ASP A 508 -2.30 6.57 -14.86
CA ASP A 508 -2.94 6.84 -16.14
C ASP A 508 -2.30 8.01 -16.88
N THR A 509 -2.13 7.85 -18.19
CA THR A 509 -1.42 8.80 -19.06
C THR A 509 -2.21 9.07 -20.35
N ILE A 510 -1.88 10.17 -21.03
CA ILE A 510 -2.47 10.52 -22.32
C ILE A 510 -1.71 9.96 -23.52
N ASP A 511 -0.47 9.51 -23.32
CA ASP A 511 0.45 9.10 -24.39
C ASP A 511 1.46 8.01 -23.97
N GLY A 512 1.19 7.32 -22.87
CA GLY A 512 2.07 6.31 -22.30
C GLY A 512 3.19 6.86 -21.41
N THR A 513 3.31 8.20 -21.27
CA THR A 513 4.37 8.85 -20.47
C THR A 513 3.80 9.95 -19.57
N HIS A 514 2.99 10.84 -20.12
CA HIS A 514 2.54 12.05 -19.43
C HIS A 514 1.19 11.81 -18.74
N PRO A 515 1.14 11.92 -17.40
CA PRO A 515 -0.06 11.64 -16.63
C PRO A 515 -1.17 12.64 -16.92
N ASN A 516 -2.40 12.15 -16.97
CA ASN A 516 -3.58 12.96 -16.84
C ASN A 516 -3.85 13.27 -15.36
N LYS A 517 -4.99 13.91 -15.06
CA LYS A 517 -5.35 14.29 -13.68
C LYS A 517 -5.42 13.08 -12.72
N ASP A 518 -5.91 11.94 -13.18
CA ASP A 518 -6.02 10.72 -12.39
C ASP A 518 -4.65 10.08 -12.18
N GLY A 519 -3.81 10.06 -13.21
CA GLY A 519 -2.41 9.65 -13.08
C GLY A 519 -1.60 10.54 -12.13
N MET A 520 -1.84 11.86 -12.14
CA MET A 520 -1.24 12.77 -11.15
C MET A 520 -1.72 12.48 -9.72
N ASN A 521 -2.99 12.07 -9.53
CA ASN A 521 -3.50 11.64 -8.22
C ASN A 521 -2.80 10.36 -7.75
N THR A 522 -2.66 9.36 -8.62
CA THR A 522 -2.01 8.09 -8.32
C THR A 522 -0.54 8.29 -7.95
N LEU A 523 0.20 9.08 -8.73
CA LEU A 523 1.59 9.45 -8.41
C LEU A 523 1.71 10.15 -7.06
N ALA A 524 0.85 11.13 -6.79
CA ALA A 524 0.89 11.87 -5.53
C ALA A 524 0.63 10.96 -4.33
N LYS A 525 -0.28 9.99 -4.45
CA LYS A 525 -0.57 9.00 -3.40
C LYS A 525 0.63 8.12 -3.11
N MET A 526 1.23 7.51 -4.12
CA MET A 526 2.43 6.67 -3.96
C MET A 526 3.58 7.45 -3.31
N ILE A 527 3.81 8.69 -3.76
CA ILE A 527 4.88 9.54 -3.22
C ILE A 527 4.59 9.92 -1.77
N ALA A 528 3.38 10.39 -1.46
CA ALA A 528 3.01 10.78 -0.11
C ALA A 528 3.07 9.58 0.87
N SER A 529 2.62 8.41 0.47
CA SER A 529 2.70 7.18 1.27
C SER A 529 4.14 6.78 1.57
N SER A 530 5.06 6.92 0.60
CA SER A 530 6.48 6.62 0.81
C SER A 530 7.18 7.62 1.74
N MET A 531 6.63 8.84 1.90
CA MET A 531 7.18 9.90 2.76
C MET A 531 6.59 9.88 4.18
N LEU A 532 5.51 9.12 4.42
CA LEU A 532 4.91 8.90 5.75
C LEU A 532 5.70 7.87 6.54
#